data_d6d5c30b8d38583ddaf95548c367d05a
#
_entry.id   d6d5c30b8d38583ddaf95548c367d05a
#
_cell.length_a   1.000
_cell.length_b   1.000
_cell.length_c   1.000
_cell.angle_alpha   90.00
_cell.angle_beta   90.00
_cell.angle_gamma   90.00
#
_symmetry.space_group_name_H-M   'P 1'
#
loop_
_entity.id
_entity.type
_entity.pdbx_description
1 polymer ?
#
loop_
_entity_poly.entity_id
_entity_poly.type
_entity_poly.pdbx_seq_one_letter_code
_entity_poly.pdbx_strand_id
1 'polypeptide(L)'
;RALVASSQTDEVAPLLKSHWGQGEPYNQQTQYVTGCVATAMAQLMYFHQWPKRGQGENTYTVAFDHTQRTANFAASEYAWKQMLPDYLHGSYTQQQANAVAKLMNDVGISVFMQYTSGASSASNYAAAQAFRNHFDYDVAMITKQDEGTSHFLEIVQSELRKGFPLYISGNSKNNAAGHAWVADGFDRNGMVHMNFGWDGQADGFYSLSALSLSTSGKEFNGRPLAFNRQLMVMAVHPNRQGTPPIDEQLREGAPNLAFTIEGDMHFTETPPTTTGTEAHITINHFTNQSSQFFCGDLGIGIFSADDSPVRICPSTFHEAGGYTVSRFADYGGKMSPSALINEDVTIPLKLSGLADGQYTLSAVACERHASGDFGSWTKLKKAPRIVFKVEAGHISYLEMPSTAPAFQLMAAPTFDKPLYSGAKNTAHVMLRKLNALPFDGVVRLE
;
A
#
# COMPACT_ATOMS: atom_id res chain seq x y z
N ARG A 1 5.60 -39.96 34.07
CA ARG A 1 4.63 -39.80 32.94
C ARG A 1 5.02 -38.54 32.20
N ALA A 2 5.67 -38.71 31.03
CA ALA A 2 5.94 -37.61 30.11
C ALA A 2 4.61 -37.17 29.51
N LEU A 3 4.26 -35.90 29.65
CA LEU A 3 3.20 -35.25 28.91
C LEU A 3 3.65 -35.19 27.44
N VAL A 4 3.11 -36.06 26.62
CA VAL A 4 3.17 -35.90 25.17
C VAL A 4 2.28 -34.72 24.86
N ALA A 5 2.88 -33.55 24.67
CA ALA A 5 2.18 -32.44 24.02
C ALA A 5 1.76 -32.94 22.64
N SER A 6 0.48 -33.07 22.39
CA SER A 6 -0.06 -33.27 21.05
C SER A 6 0.35 -32.03 20.26
N SER A 7 1.28 -32.15 19.35
CA SER A 7 1.54 -31.14 18.33
C SER A 7 0.31 -31.07 17.45
N GLN A 8 -0.65 -30.24 17.81
CA GLN A 8 -1.70 -29.84 16.90
C GLN A 8 -0.96 -29.17 15.74
N THR A 9 -0.98 -29.82 14.59
CA THR A 9 -0.32 -29.30 13.37
C THR A 9 -1.00 -27.99 13.01
N ASP A 10 -0.28 -26.92 13.12
CA ASP A 10 -0.76 -25.56 12.85
C ASP A 10 -0.92 -25.36 11.34
N GLU A 11 -2.12 -25.56 10.84
CA GLU A 11 -2.48 -25.42 9.43
C GLU A 11 -3.92 -24.92 9.30
N VAL A 12 -4.22 -24.18 8.23
CA VAL A 12 -5.56 -23.75 7.85
C VAL A 12 -5.79 -24.15 6.39
N ALA A 13 -6.76 -25.04 6.18
CA ALA A 13 -7.16 -25.43 4.83
C ALA A 13 -7.70 -24.21 4.06
N PRO A 14 -7.59 -24.18 2.71
CA PRO A 14 -8.11 -23.10 1.89
C PRO A 14 -9.56 -22.76 2.24
N LEU A 15 -9.80 -21.52 2.61
CA LEU A 15 -11.11 -21.03 3.07
C LEU A 15 -12.05 -20.77 1.90
N LEU A 16 -11.54 -20.23 0.79
CA LEU A 16 -12.34 -19.95 -0.38
C LEU A 16 -12.78 -21.24 -1.09
N LYS A 17 -13.99 -21.20 -1.62
CA LYS A 17 -14.50 -22.21 -2.55
C LYS A 17 -14.57 -21.70 -3.98
N SER A 18 -14.37 -20.38 -4.16
CA SER A 18 -14.39 -19.75 -5.48
C SER A 18 -13.07 -19.98 -6.21
N HIS A 19 -13.19 -20.26 -7.52
CA HIS A 19 -12.09 -20.32 -8.48
C HIS A 19 -12.40 -19.36 -9.63
N TRP A 20 -12.58 -18.07 -9.27
CA TRP A 20 -13.01 -17.08 -10.23
C TRP A 20 -11.85 -16.56 -11.09
N GLY A 21 -12.20 -16.16 -12.31
CA GLY A 21 -11.30 -15.56 -13.27
C GLY A 21 -11.68 -14.12 -13.62
N GLN A 22 -11.16 -13.64 -14.74
CA GLN A 22 -11.33 -12.25 -15.20
C GLN A 22 -12.05 -12.14 -16.55
N GLY A 23 -12.30 -13.27 -17.22
CA GLY A 23 -12.99 -13.35 -18.50
C GLY A 23 -14.50 -13.58 -18.34
N GLU A 24 -15.10 -14.31 -19.31
CA GLU A 24 -16.49 -14.74 -19.24
C GLU A 24 -16.72 -15.79 -18.11
N PRO A 25 -17.84 -15.68 -17.34
CA PRO A 25 -18.92 -14.69 -17.46
C PRO A 25 -18.70 -13.43 -16.61
N TYR A 26 -17.58 -13.31 -15.90
CA TYR A 26 -17.32 -12.26 -14.92
C TYR A 26 -17.30 -10.85 -15.56
N ASN A 27 -16.87 -10.76 -16.81
CA ASN A 27 -16.66 -9.51 -17.52
C ASN A 27 -17.83 -9.06 -18.44
N GLN A 28 -18.99 -9.72 -18.36
CA GLN A 28 -20.14 -9.42 -19.25
C GLN A 28 -20.61 -7.96 -19.22
N GLN A 29 -20.32 -7.24 -18.12
CA GLN A 29 -20.70 -5.82 -18.00
C GLN A 29 -19.52 -4.85 -18.19
N THR A 30 -18.30 -5.34 -18.35
CA THR A 30 -17.10 -4.49 -18.43
C THR A 30 -16.52 -4.33 -19.83
N GLN A 31 -16.83 -5.24 -20.78
CA GLN A 31 -16.26 -5.35 -22.14
C GLN A 31 -14.78 -5.76 -22.18
N TYR A 32 -14.04 -5.62 -21.10
CA TYR A 32 -12.64 -5.97 -20.92
C TYR A 32 -12.49 -6.98 -19.78
N VAL A 33 -11.30 -7.51 -19.57
CA VAL A 33 -11.05 -8.34 -18.37
C VAL A 33 -11.34 -7.51 -17.11
N THR A 34 -11.93 -8.16 -16.10
CA THR A 34 -12.39 -7.46 -14.87
C THR A 34 -11.26 -6.77 -14.11
N GLY A 35 -10.03 -7.28 -14.24
CA GLY A 35 -8.85 -6.84 -13.49
C GLY A 35 -8.68 -7.59 -12.17
N CYS A 36 -7.43 -7.87 -11.83
CA CYS A 36 -7.08 -8.70 -10.68
C CYS A 36 -7.56 -8.10 -9.34
N VAL A 37 -7.53 -6.77 -9.20
CA VAL A 37 -8.01 -6.07 -8.00
C VAL A 37 -9.50 -6.34 -7.79
N ALA A 38 -10.32 -6.18 -8.83
CA ALA A 38 -11.76 -6.44 -8.74
C ALA A 38 -12.05 -7.92 -8.45
N THR A 39 -11.31 -8.84 -9.09
CA THR A 39 -11.49 -10.27 -8.88
C THR A 39 -11.14 -10.69 -7.45
N ALA A 40 -10.02 -10.22 -6.89
CA ALA A 40 -9.63 -10.50 -5.52
C ALA A 40 -10.65 -9.95 -4.51
N MET A 41 -11.08 -8.70 -4.68
CA MET A 41 -12.12 -8.10 -3.85
C MET A 41 -13.44 -8.88 -3.92
N ALA A 42 -13.90 -9.20 -5.12
CA ALA A 42 -15.17 -9.89 -5.33
C ALA A 42 -15.16 -11.29 -4.72
N GLN A 43 -14.05 -12.03 -4.78
CA GLN A 43 -13.91 -13.34 -4.13
C GLN A 43 -14.00 -13.24 -2.61
N LEU A 44 -13.37 -12.23 -1.99
CA LEU A 44 -13.50 -11.96 -0.55
C LEU A 44 -14.94 -11.59 -0.18
N MET A 45 -15.60 -10.74 -0.96
CA MET A 45 -17.00 -10.37 -0.74
C MET A 45 -17.93 -11.58 -0.89
N TYR A 46 -17.69 -12.44 -1.87
CA TYR A 46 -18.43 -13.68 -2.06
C TYR A 46 -18.22 -14.67 -0.90
N PHE A 47 -17.00 -14.82 -0.42
CA PHE A 47 -16.69 -15.63 0.77
C PHE A 47 -17.51 -15.19 1.99
N HIS A 48 -17.54 -13.90 2.25
CA HIS A 48 -18.29 -13.33 3.37
C HIS A 48 -19.80 -13.22 3.10
N GLN A 49 -20.24 -13.27 1.84
CA GLN A 49 -21.60 -12.94 1.40
C GLN A 49 -22.05 -11.57 1.96
N TRP A 50 -21.18 -10.57 1.85
CA TRP A 50 -21.34 -9.24 2.41
C TRP A 50 -20.83 -8.14 1.46
N PRO A 51 -21.46 -6.96 1.44
CA PRO A 51 -22.72 -6.60 2.08
C PRO A 51 -23.92 -7.12 1.24
N LYS A 52 -25.13 -7.04 1.81
CA LYS A 52 -26.33 -7.29 0.99
C LYS A 52 -26.52 -6.23 -0.08
N ARG A 53 -26.15 -4.97 0.26
CA ARG A 53 -26.25 -3.78 -0.60
C ARG A 53 -25.04 -2.87 -0.34
N GLY A 54 -24.51 -2.26 -1.39
CA GLY A 54 -23.44 -1.28 -1.26
C GLY A 54 -23.92 0.08 -0.77
N GLN A 55 -23.01 1.06 -0.72
CA GLN A 55 -23.27 2.44 -0.26
C GLN A 55 -22.68 3.45 -1.26
N GLY A 56 -23.42 4.55 -1.46
CA GLY A 56 -23.01 5.64 -2.35
C GLY A 56 -23.00 5.26 -3.82
N GLU A 57 -22.30 6.03 -4.59
CA GLU A 57 -22.16 5.87 -6.04
C GLU A 57 -20.78 6.33 -6.50
N ASN A 58 -20.40 5.94 -7.71
CA ASN A 58 -19.17 6.41 -8.33
C ASN A 58 -19.36 6.61 -9.84
N THR A 59 -18.71 7.63 -10.36
CA THR A 59 -18.65 7.92 -11.80
C THR A 59 -17.25 8.39 -12.16
N TYR A 60 -16.67 7.80 -13.20
CA TYR A 60 -15.35 8.21 -13.72
C TYR A 60 -15.24 7.90 -15.21
N THR A 61 -14.20 8.43 -15.84
CA THR A 61 -13.90 8.18 -17.26
C THR A 61 -12.66 7.30 -17.36
N VAL A 62 -12.77 6.20 -18.09
CA VAL A 62 -11.63 5.31 -18.37
C VAL A 62 -10.68 6.03 -19.32
N ALA A 63 -9.38 6.05 -18.98
CA ALA A 63 -8.40 6.80 -19.76
C ALA A 63 -8.14 6.20 -21.17
N PHE A 64 -8.28 4.88 -21.30
CA PHE A 64 -7.97 4.16 -22.55
C PHE A 64 -8.99 4.41 -23.67
N ASP A 65 -10.30 4.30 -23.37
CA ASP A 65 -11.37 4.36 -24.36
C ASP A 65 -12.31 5.57 -24.18
N HIS A 66 -12.00 6.42 -23.18
CA HIS A 66 -12.79 7.61 -22.81
C HIS A 66 -14.25 7.29 -22.43
N THR A 67 -14.56 6.03 -22.13
CA THR A 67 -15.91 5.64 -21.69
C THR A 67 -16.17 6.13 -20.28
N GLN A 68 -17.31 6.73 -20.04
CA GLN A 68 -17.79 7.02 -18.69
C GLN A 68 -18.38 5.75 -18.09
N ARG A 69 -17.94 5.41 -16.86
CA ARG A 69 -18.43 4.30 -16.06
C ARG A 69 -19.12 4.84 -14.82
N THR A 70 -20.34 4.34 -14.57
CA THR A 70 -21.16 4.76 -13.43
C THR A 70 -21.76 3.55 -12.74
N ALA A 71 -21.75 3.53 -11.41
CA ALA A 71 -22.49 2.59 -10.59
C ALA A 71 -23.06 3.27 -9.36
N ASN A 72 -24.33 3.00 -9.07
CA ASN A 72 -24.98 3.37 -7.82
C ASN A 72 -24.99 2.15 -6.90
N PHE A 73 -24.01 2.07 -6.00
CA PHE A 73 -23.86 0.93 -5.09
C PHE A 73 -25.00 0.86 -4.09
N ALA A 74 -25.56 2.00 -3.69
CA ALA A 74 -26.71 2.05 -2.79
C ALA A 74 -27.98 1.45 -3.41
N ALA A 75 -28.07 1.41 -4.74
CA ALA A 75 -29.16 0.75 -5.47
C ALA A 75 -28.83 -0.71 -5.82
N SER A 76 -27.56 -1.14 -5.69
CA SER A 76 -27.12 -2.49 -6.02
C SER A 76 -27.38 -3.46 -4.89
N GLU A 77 -28.14 -4.52 -5.16
CA GLU A 77 -28.33 -5.64 -4.25
C GLU A 77 -27.58 -6.86 -4.79
N TYR A 78 -26.71 -7.44 -3.97
CA TYR A 78 -25.88 -8.57 -4.40
C TYR A 78 -26.56 -9.90 -4.12
N ALA A 79 -26.83 -10.65 -5.19
CA ALA A 79 -27.54 -11.92 -5.14
C ALA A 79 -26.59 -13.09 -4.82
N TRP A 80 -25.98 -13.10 -3.63
CA TRP A 80 -24.96 -14.06 -3.22
C TRP A 80 -25.29 -15.52 -3.51
N LYS A 81 -26.54 -15.92 -3.28
CA LYS A 81 -27.02 -17.30 -3.50
C LYS A 81 -27.15 -17.69 -4.97
N GLN A 82 -27.12 -16.73 -5.88
CA GLN A 82 -27.13 -16.98 -7.31
C GLN A 82 -25.71 -17.14 -7.88
N MET A 83 -24.69 -16.65 -7.16
CA MET A 83 -23.31 -16.79 -7.60
C MET A 83 -22.81 -18.21 -7.36
N LEU A 84 -22.05 -18.73 -8.31
CA LEU A 84 -21.43 -20.04 -8.22
C LEU A 84 -19.96 -19.93 -7.81
N PRO A 85 -19.42 -20.94 -7.12
CA PRO A 85 -17.99 -20.96 -6.79
C PRO A 85 -17.09 -21.15 -8.02
N ASP A 86 -17.62 -21.76 -9.08
CA ASP A 86 -16.89 -22.07 -10.31
C ASP A 86 -17.82 -21.90 -11.52
N TYR A 87 -17.34 -21.23 -12.57
CA TYR A 87 -18.06 -21.04 -13.82
C TYR A 87 -17.36 -21.73 -15.01
N LEU A 88 -16.14 -22.23 -14.81
CA LEU A 88 -15.36 -22.89 -15.86
C LEU A 88 -15.75 -24.36 -16.01
N HIS A 89 -15.99 -25.06 -14.89
CA HIS A 89 -16.17 -26.51 -14.85
C HIS A 89 -17.62 -26.94 -14.70
N GLY A 90 -18.56 -26.15 -15.16
CA GLY A 90 -19.98 -26.49 -15.06
C GLY A 90 -20.88 -25.61 -15.92
N SER A 91 -22.15 -26.00 -16.03
CA SER A 91 -23.15 -25.13 -16.65
C SER A 91 -23.68 -24.10 -15.65
N TYR A 92 -23.94 -22.91 -16.12
CA TYR A 92 -24.60 -21.87 -15.35
C TYR A 92 -25.73 -21.23 -16.15
N THR A 93 -26.70 -20.68 -15.44
CA THR A 93 -27.80 -19.91 -16.04
C THR A 93 -27.36 -18.45 -16.27
N GLN A 94 -28.05 -17.77 -17.16
CA GLN A 94 -27.80 -16.33 -17.38
C GLN A 94 -28.03 -15.50 -16.11
N GLN A 95 -28.93 -15.91 -15.23
CA GLN A 95 -29.15 -15.26 -13.93
C GLN A 95 -27.92 -15.36 -13.03
N GLN A 96 -27.27 -16.52 -12.99
CA GLN A 96 -26.04 -16.75 -12.25
C GLN A 96 -24.86 -15.96 -12.82
N ALA A 97 -24.73 -15.93 -14.15
CA ALA A 97 -23.75 -15.11 -14.84
C ALA A 97 -23.94 -13.61 -14.55
N ASN A 98 -25.17 -13.11 -14.65
CA ASN A 98 -25.51 -11.72 -14.35
C ASN A 98 -25.19 -11.34 -12.90
N ALA A 99 -25.39 -12.25 -11.94
CA ALA A 99 -25.12 -11.99 -10.54
C ALA A 99 -23.62 -11.72 -10.29
N VAL A 100 -22.74 -12.58 -10.81
CA VAL A 100 -21.29 -12.40 -10.65
C VAL A 100 -20.76 -11.23 -11.47
N ALA A 101 -21.24 -11.04 -12.71
CA ALA A 101 -20.86 -9.93 -13.57
C ALA A 101 -21.25 -8.56 -12.97
N LYS A 102 -22.42 -8.49 -12.31
CA LYS A 102 -22.86 -7.29 -11.59
C LYS A 102 -21.90 -6.93 -10.45
N LEU A 103 -21.54 -7.92 -9.63
CA LEU A 103 -20.57 -7.71 -8.55
C LEU A 103 -19.23 -7.23 -9.11
N MET A 104 -18.69 -7.91 -10.11
CA MET A 104 -17.41 -7.55 -10.74
C MET A 104 -17.41 -6.15 -11.34
N ASN A 105 -18.51 -5.76 -11.99
CA ASN A 105 -18.67 -4.41 -12.54
C ASN A 105 -18.68 -3.34 -11.45
N ASP A 106 -19.47 -3.54 -10.40
CA ASP A 106 -19.56 -2.59 -9.30
C ASP A 106 -18.22 -2.45 -8.56
N VAL A 107 -17.56 -3.56 -8.27
CA VAL A 107 -16.23 -3.54 -7.66
C VAL A 107 -15.22 -2.84 -8.56
N GLY A 108 -15.22 -3.12 -9.86
CA GLY A 108 -14.36 -2.44 -10.81
C GLY A 108 -14.58 -0.92 -10.85
N ILE A 109 -15.84 -0.48 -10.83
CA ILE A 109 -16.17 0.95 -10.82
C ILE A 109 -15.78 1.60 -9.48
N SER A 110 -15.95 0.91 -8.37
CA SER A 110 -15.61 1.41 -7.03
C SER A 110 -14.11 1.71 -6.87
N VAL A 111 -13.26 1.03 -7.61
CA VAL A 111 -11.80 1.19 -7.57
C VAL A 111 -11.25 2.00 -8.75
N PHE A 112 -12.09 2.66 -9.53
CA PHE A 112 -11.69 3.44 -10.72
C PHE A 112 -10.88 2.61 -11.71
N MET A 113 -11.30 1.37 -11.96
CA MET A 113 -10.58 0.42 -12.80
C MET A 113 -10.22 1.01 -14.16
N GLN A 114 -8.95 1.03 -14.49
CA GLN A 114 -8.47 1.43 -15.80
C GLN A 114 -8.50 0.23 -16.73
N TYR A 115 -9.59 0.10 -17.46
CA TYR A 115 -9.82 -1.00 -18.40
C TYR A 115 -9.03 -0.78 -19.69
N THR A 116 -8.38 -1.85 -20.17
CA THR A 116 -7.71 -1.86 -21.48
C THR A 116 -7.94 -3.19 -22.18
N SER A 117 -7.61 -3.28 -23.46
CA SER A 117 -7.77 -4.52 -24.24
C SER A 117 -6.89 -5.68 -23.77
N GLY A 118 -5.78 -5.41 -23.09
CA GLY A 118 -4.81 -6.44 -22.68
C GLY A 118 -4.76 -6.69 -21.18
N ALA A 119 -5.09 -5.68 -20.36
CA ALA A 119 -5.07 -5.77 -18.91
C ALA A 119 -5.90 -4.65 -18.29
N SER A 120 -6.46 -4.89 -17.12
CA SER A 120 -7.18 -3.88 -16.35
C SER A 120 -6.51 -3.71 -15.00
N SER A 121 -6.34 -2.47 -14.54
CA SER A 121 -5.58 -2.15 -13.34
C SER A 121 -6.27 -1.13 -12.44
N ALA A 122 -6.08 -1.27 -11.14
CA ALA A 122 -6.46 -0.32 -10.11
C ALA A 122 -5.45 -0.36 -8.98
N SER A 123 -5.41 0.68 -8.14
CA SER A 123 -4.50 0.67 -7.00
C SER A 123 -5.06 -0.10 -5.81
N ASN A 124 -4.16 -0.65 -4.99
CA ASN A 124 -4.54 -1.31 -3.74
C ASN A 124 -5.19 -0.34 -2.74
N TYR A 125 -4.78 0.91 -2.78
CA TYR A 125 -5.37 1.95 -1.94
C TYR A 125 -6.83 2.21 -2.31
N ALA A 126 -7.16 2.27 -3.61
CA ALA A 126 -8.54 2.38 -4.06
C ALA A 126 -9.37 1.17 -3.60
N ALA A 127 -8.78 -0.04 -3.60
CA ALA A 127 -9.45 -1.22 -3.07
C ALA A 127 -9.77 -1.07 -1.58
N ALA A 128 -8.82 -0.61 -0.76
CA ALA A 128 -9.05 -0.35 0.66
C ALA A 128 -10.15 0.69 0.90
N GLN A 129 -10.15 1.78 0.13
CA GLN A 129 -11.19 2.81 0.21
C GLN A 129 -12.56 2.29 -0.23
N ALA A 130 -12.60 1.51 -1.32
CA ALA A 130 -13.85 0.93 -1.80
C ALA A 130 -14.47 -0.05 -0.79
N PHE A 131 -13.67 -0.89 -0.17
CA PHE A 131 -14.12 -1.76 0.92
C PHE A 131 -14.78 -0.98 2.05
N ARG A 132 -14.15 0.11 2.51
CA ARG A 132 -14.67 0.94 3.61
C ARG A 132 -15.89 1.76 3.21
N ASN A 133 -15.79 2.47 2.08
CA ASN A 133 -16.76 3.51 1.73
C ASN A 133 -17.99 2.97 1.00
N HIS A 134 -17.84 1.84 0.29
CA HIS A 134 -18.89 1.30 -0.58
C HIS A 134 -19.40 -0.06 -0.16
N PHE A 135 -18.59 -0.89 0.50
CA PHE A 135 -18.93 -2.28 0.76
C PHE A 135 -19.01 -2.67 2.24
N ASP A 136 -18.91 -1.68 3.13
CA ASP A 136 -19.12 -1.88 4.57
C ASP A 136 -18.16 -2.91 5.20
N TYR A 137 -16.87 -2.71 4.93
CA TYR A 137 -15.78 -3.50 5.53
C TYR A 137 -14.85 -2.61 6.34
N ASP A 138 -14.33 -3.18 7.41
CA ASP A 138 -13.14 -2.70 8.10
C ASP A 138 -11.90 -3.22 7.40
N VAL A 139 -10.85 -2.40 7.25
CA VAL A 139 -9.65 -2.76 6.48
C VAL A 139 -8.39 -2.24 7.17
N ALA A 140 -7.37 -3.07 7.25
CA ALA A 140 -6.00 -2.67 7.57
C ALA A 140 -5.04 -3.11 6.45
N MET A 141 -4.15 -2.21 6.03
CA MET A 141 -3.13 -2.47 5.01
C MET A 141 -1.78 -2.66 5.67
N ILE A 142 -1.12 -3.76 5.38
CA ILE A 142 0.16 -4.16 5.98
C ILE A 142 1.16 -4.45 4.86
N THR A 143 2.36 -3.88 4.92
CA THR A 143 3.40 -4.15 3.94
C THR A 143 4.49 -5.03 4.53
N LYS A 144 4.99 -5.98 3.73
CA LYS A 144 6.09 -6.84 4.13
C LYS A 144 7.38 -6.06 4.43
N GLN A 145 7.57 -4.93 3.78
CA GLN A 145 8.75 -4.08 3.98
C GLN A 145 8.75 -3.44 5.36
N ASP A 146 7.58 -3.07 5.88
CA ASP A 146 7.45 -2.43 7.19
C ASP A 146 7.60 -3.43 8.33
N GLU A 147 7.00 -4.63 8.15
CA GLU A 147 6.91 -5.64 9.21
C GLU A 147 8.09 -6.63 9.21
N GLY A 148 8.83 -6.73 8.12
CA GLY A 148 9.79 -7.82 7.93
C GLY A 148 9.10 -9.15 7.61
N THR A 149 9.87 -10.12 7.11
CA THR A 149 9.29 -11.36 6.54
C THR A 149 8.60 -12.24 7.59
N SER A 150 9.17 -12.38 8.77
CA SER A 150 8.64 -13.28 9.82
C SER A 150 7.35 -12.72 10.41
N HIS A 151 7.35 -11.47 10.81
CA HIS A 151 6.16 -10.84 11.40
C HIS A 151 5.02 -10.69 10.38
N PHE A 152 5.35 -10.37 9.14
CA PHE A 152 4.37 -10.33 8.04
C PHE A 152 3.69 -11.70 7.84
N LEU A 153 4.45 -12.81 7.92
CA LEU A 153 3.89 -14.17 7.87
C LEU A 153 3.01 -14.47 9.07
N GLU A 154 3.44 -14.08 10.28
CA GLU A 154 2.63 -14.23 11.50
C GLU A 154 1.29 -13.51 11.42
N ILE A 155 1.26 -12.29 10.88
CA ILE A 155 0.03 -11.54 10.65
C ILE A 155 -0.89 -12.30 9.69
N VAL A 156 -0.38 -12.76 8.54
CA VAL A 156 -1.16 -13.52 7.58
C VAL A 156 -1.75 -14.77 8.21
N GLN A 157 -0.95 -15.55 8.91
CA GLN A 157 -1.42 -16.76 9.58
C GLN A 157 -2.41 -16.48 10.71
N SER A 158 -2.22 -15.39 11.45
CA SER A 158 -3.14 -14.98 12.52
C SER A 158 -4.53 -14.69 11.98
N GLU A 159 -4.65 -13.93 10.89
CA GLU A 159 -5.93 -13.64 10.25
C GLU A 159 -6.60 -14.90 9.67
N LEU A 160 -5.81 -15.77 9.04
CA LEU A 160 -6.31 -17.04 8.51
C LEU A 160 -6.82 -17.98 9.62
N ARG A 161 -6.16 -18.05 10.79
CA ARG A 161 -6.65 -18.80 11.96
C ARG A 161 -7.98 -18.28 12.51
N LYS A 162 -8.20 -16.96 12.40
CA LYS A 162 -9.47 -16.32 12.76
C LYS A 162 -10.58 -16.59 11.72
N GLY A 163 -10.25 -17.21 10.57
CA GLY A 163 -11.16 -17.48 9.47
C GLY A 163 -11.34 -16.32 8.50
N PHE A 164 -10.42 -15.37 8.46
CA PHE A 164 -10.45 -14.22 7.54
C PHE A 164 -9.39 -14.38 6.46
N PRO A 165 -9.79 -14.68 5.22
CA PRO A 165 -8.89 -14.61 4.08
C PRO A 165 -8.49 -13.17 3.80
N LEU A 166 -7.27 -12.97 3.27
CA LEU A 166 -6.70 -11.65 3.06
C LEU A 166 -6.61 -11.34 1.56
N TYR A 167 -6.85 -10.07 1.23
CA TYR A 167 -6.38 -9.53 -0.03
C TYR A 167 -4.86 -9.41 0.02
N ILE A 168 -4.17 -9.86 -1.01
CA ILE A 168 -2.72 -9.74 -1.13
C ILE A 168 -2.34 -9.20 -2.50
N SER A 169 -1.28 -8.44 -2.58
CA SER A 169 -0.71 -7.96 -3.83
C SER A 169 0.80 -7.94 -3.81
N GLY A 170 1.38 -7.99 -4.98
CA GLY A 170 2.82 -7.88 -5.17
C GLY A 170 3.19 -7.51 -6.60
N ASN A 171 4.44 -7.11 -6.78
CA ASN A 171 5.01 -6.75 -8.06
C ASN A 171 6.06 -7.76 -8.51
N SER A 172 6.20 -7.91 -9.81
CA SER A 172 7.26 -8.68 -10.42
C SER A 172 8.60 -7.93 -10.35
N LYS A 173 9.67 -8.66 -10.67
CA LYS A 173 11.01 -8.05 -10.78
C LYS A 173 10.98 -6.88 -11.76
N ASN A 174 11.52 -5.75 -11.35
CA ASN A 174 11.54 -4.47 -12.09
C ASN A 174 10.16 -3.81 -12.25
N ASN A 175 9.16 -4.18 -11.43
CA ASN A 175 7.79 -3.65 -11.48
C ASN A 175 7.15 -3.76 -12.89
N ALA A 176 7.57 -4.76 -13.67
CA ALA A 176 7.06 -4.95 -15.03
C ALA A 176 5.62 -5.45 -15.06
N ALA A 177 5.14 -6.08 -13.98
CA ALA A 177 3.76 -6.48 -13.77
C ALA A 177 3.42 -6.47 -12.28
N GLY A 178 2.25 -5.96 -11.94
CA GLY A 178 1.64 -6.10 -10.62
C GLY A 178 0.50 -7.11 -10.67
N HIS A 179 0.19 -7.74 -9.56
CA HIS A 179 -0.96 -8.62 -9.41
C HIS A 179 -1.58 -8.49 -8.02
N ALA A 180 -2.90 -8.70 -7.95
CA ALA A 180 -3.65 -8.80 -6.73
C ALA A 180 -4.41 -10.13 -6.70
N TRP A 181 -4.42 -10.79 -5.54
CA TRP A 181 -5.03 -12.11 -5.37
C TRP A 181 -5.48 -12.32 -3.92
N VAL A 182 -5.90 -13.53 -3.55
CA VAL A 182 -6.34 -13.85 -2.19
C VAL A 182 -5.38 -14.85 -1.55
N ALA A 183 -5.01 -14.60 -0.28
CA ALA A 183 -4.38 -15.56 0.61
C ALA A 183 -5.46 -16.14 1.52
N ASP A 184 -5.67 -17.46 1.51
CA ASP A 184 -6.84 -18.04 2.15
C ASP A 184 -6.58 -19.34 2.93
N GLY A 185 -5.33 -19.72 3.13
CA GLY A 185 -4.92 -20.86 3.94
C GLY A 185 -3.42 -20.93 4.14
N PHE A 186 -2.96 -21.85 4.98
CA PHE A 186 -1.53 -22.16 5.10
C PHE A 186 -1.32 -23.60 5.57
N ASP A 187 -0.20 -24.20 5.17
CA ASP A 187 0.21 -25.54 5.55
C ASP A 187 1.16 -25.52 6.77
N ARG A 188 1.44 -26.73 7.29
CA ARG A 188 2.35 -26.93 8.45
C ARG A 188 3.81 -26.51 8.21
N ASN A 189 4.19 -26.23 6.98
CA ASN A 189 5.52 -25.71 6.62
C ASN A 189 5.52 -24.18 6.52
N GLY A 190 4.40 -23.52 6.80
CA GLY A 190 4.23 -22.08 6.71
C GLY A 190 4.07 -21.57 5.27
N MET A 191 3.80 -22.48 4.32
CA MET A 191 3.44 -22.10 2.95
C MET A 191 2.00 -21.61 2.94
N VAL A 192 1.76 -20.44 2.33
CA VAL A 192 0.46 -19.80 2.27
C VAL A 192 -0.26 -20.21 0.98
N HIS A 193 -1.52 -20.63 1.12
CA HIS A 193 -2.37 -20.92 -0.03
C HIS A 193 -2.81 -19.62 -0.71
N MET A 194 -2.63 -19.56 -2.03
CA MET A 194 -2.91 -18.42 -2.89
C MET A 194 -3.95 -18.78 -3.93
N ASN A 195 -4.99 -17.98 -4.05
CA ASN A 195 -5.98 -18.02 -5.12
C ASN A 195 -5.75 -16.81 -6.04
N PHE A 196 -5.16 -17.03 -7.20
CA PHE A 196 -4.70 -15.96 -8.09
C PHE A 196 -5.79 -15.29 -8.92
N GLY A 197 -7.02 -15.75 -8.86
CA GLY A 197 -8.11 -15.19 -9.65
C GLY A 197 -7.95 -15.44 -11.15
N TRP A 198 -7.47 -16.64 -11.52
CA TRP A 198 -7.25 -17.10 -12.90
C TRP A 198 -7.94 -18.43 -13.16
N ASP A 199 -9.22 -18.53 -12.77
CA ASP A 199 -10.02 -19.76 -12.94
C ASP A 199 -9.37 -20.99 -12.30
N GLY A 200 -8.81 -20.84 -11.09
CA GLY A 200 -8.09 -21.87 -10.36
C GLY A 200 -6.69 -22.18 -10.88
N GLN A 201 -6.29 -21.58 -12.00
CA GLN A 201 -4.94 -21.81 -12.54
C GLN A 201 -3.89 -21.17 -11.63
N ALA A 202 -2.86 -21.93 -11.31
CA ALA A 202 -1.78 -21.57 -10.40
C ALA A 202 -2.19 -21.46 -8.93
N ASP A 203 -3.43 -21.72 -8.54
CA ASP A 203 -3.82 -21.81 -7.13
C ASP A 203 -2.99 -22.87 -6.42
N GLY A 204 -2.55 -22.61 -5.20
CA GLY A 204 -1.69 -23.53 -4.46
C GLY A 204 -0.92 -22.87 -3.32
N PHE A 205 -0.01 -23.62 -2.73
CA PHE A 205 0.79 -23.21 -1.58
C PHE A 205 2.14 -22.62 -2.01
N TYR A 206 2.44 -21.42 -1.54
CA TYR A 206 3.64 -20.67 -1.89
C TYR A 206 4.31 -20.06 -0.67
N SER A 207 5.65 -19.96 -0.73
CA SER A 207 6.41 -19.21 0.27
C SER A 207 6.26 -17.70 0.01
N LEU A 208 5.91 -16.92 1.04
CA LEU A 208 5.90 -15.45 0.96
C LEU A 208 7.29 -14.83 0.73
N SER A 209 8.36 -15.59 0.93
CA SER A 209 9.73 -15.12 0.65
C SER A 209 10.17 -15.35 -0.79
N ALA A 210 9.56 -16.32 -1.49
CA ALA A 210 9.99 -16.77 -2.81
C ALA A 210 8.81 -17.02 -3.76
N LEU A 211 7.85 -16.10 -3.80
CA LEU A 211 6.62 -16.23 -4.59
C LEU A 211 6.93 -16.21 -6.08
N SER A 212 7.09 -17.39 -6.68
CA SER A 212 7.40 -17.60 -8.09
C SER A 212 6.44 -18.61 -8.71
N LEU A 213 5.87 -18.25 -9.85
CA LEU A 213 4.94 -19.07 -10.62
C LEU A 213 5.63 -19.87 -11.73
N SER A 214 6.95 -20.01 -11.68
CA SER A 214 7.72 -20.73 -12.70
C SER A 214 7.26 -22.17 -12.91
N THR A 215 6.75 -22.81 -11.85
CA THR A 215 6.21 -24.18 -11.90
C THR A 215 4.83 -24.28 -12.52
N SER A 216 4.08 -23.19 -12.62
CA SER A 216 2.73 -23.14 -13.18
C SER A 216 2.69 -22.84 -14.69
N GLY A 217 3.83 -22.60 -15.31
CA GLY A 217 3.93 -22.23 -16.73
C GLY A 217 3.41 -20.82 -17.05
N LYS A 218 3.08 -20.01 -16.04
CA LYS A 218 2.70 -18.60 -16.25
C LYS A 218 3.93 -17.76 -16.50
N GLU A 219 3.95 -17.11 -17.66
CA GLU A 219 5.05 -16.26 -18.11
C GLU A 219 4.52 -14.87 -18.46
N PHE A 220 5.35 -13.86 -18.25
CA PHE A 220 5.15 -12.51 -18.76
C PHE A 220 6.35 -12.16 -19.64
N ASN A 221 6.10 -11.91 -20.93
CA ASN A 221 7.14 -11.66 -21.92
C ASN A 221 8.24 -12.77 -21.95
N GLY A 222 7.82 -14.05 -21.89
CA GLY A 222 8.73 -15.21 -21.93
C GLY A 222 9.54 -15.42 -20.65
N ARG A 223 9.15 -14.82 -19.53
CA ARG A 223 9.83 -14.99 -18.23
C ARG A 223 8.84 -15.48 -17.16
N PRO A 224 9.29 -16.38 -16.28
CA PRO A 224 8.46 -16.84 -15.17
C PRO A 224 7.96 -15.66 -14.35
N LEU A 225 6.65 -15.65 -14.05
CA LEU A 225 6.07 -14.66 -13.16
C LEU A 225 6.51 -14.92 -11.71
N ALA A 226 6.95 -13.87 -11.05
CA ALA A 226 7.24 -13.88 -9.63
C ALA A 226 6.77 -12.55 -9.04
N PHE A 227 5.84 -12.59 -8.09
CA PHE A 227 5.26 -11.41 -7.43
C PHE A 227 5.80 -11.26 -6.01
N ASN A 228 7.10 -11.23 -5.86
CA ASN A 228 7.78 -11.24 -4.55
C ASN A 228 8.29 -9.86 -4.10
N ARG A 229 7.96 -8.81 -4.84
CA ARG A 229 8.34 -7.44 -4.50
C ARG A 229 7.14 -6.62 -4.04
N GLN A 230 7.39 -5.70 -3.12
CA GLN A 230 6.37 -4.81 -2.57
C GLN A 230 5.11 -5.58 -2.13
N LEU A 231 5.32 -6.74 -1.50
CA LEU A 231 4.23 -7.53 -0.97
C LEU A 231 3.47 -6.74 0.08
N MET A 232 2.15 -6.70 -0.09
CA MET A 232 1.21 -6.07 0.81
C MET A 232 0.01 -6.98 1.00
N VAL A 233 -0.52 -7.05 2.21
CA VAL A 233 -1.81 -7.66 2.51
C VAL A 233 -2.78 -6.63 3.05
N MET A 234 -4.07 -6.89 2.86
CA MET A 234 -5.14 -6.23 3.59
C MET A 234 -5.88 -7.27 4.42
N ALA A 235 -5.96 -7.06 5.72
CA ALA A 235 -7.00 -7.66 6.54
C ALA A 235 -8.31 -6.98 6.19
N VAL A 236 -9.36 -7.76 5.93
CA VAL A 236 -10.65 -7.28 5.43
C VAL A 236 -11.77 -7.97 6.21
N HIS A 237 -12.40 -7.25 7.13
CA HIS A 237 -13.45 -7.79 7.99
C HIS A 237 -14.80 -7.13 7.68
N PRO A 238 -15.88 -7.90 7.43
CA PRO A 238 -17.20 -7.31 7.19
C PRO A 238 -17.74 -6.66 8.47
N ASN A 239 -18.29 -5.44 8.38
CA ASN A 239 -18.90 -4.71 9.51
C ASN A 239 -20.28 -5.27 9.84
N ARG A 240 -20.36 -6.56 10.11
CA ARG A 240 -21.59 -7.22 10.56
C ARG A 240 -21.49 -7.65 12.00
N GLN A 241 -22.62 -7.75 12.66
CA GLN A 241 -22.69 -8.19 14.05
C GLN A 241 -21.99 -9.56 14.23
N GLY A 242 -21.11 -9.63 15.23
CA GLY A 242 -20.35 -10.85 15.55
C GLY A 242 -19.01 -10.99 14.82
N THR A 243 -18.68 -10.12 13.88
CA THR A 243 -17.33 -10.07 13.32
C THR A 243 -16.38 -9.42 14.32
N PRO A 244 -15.26 -10.04 14.68
CA PRO A 244 -14.26 -9.39 15.52
C PRO A 244 -13.63 -8.22 14.76
N PRO A 245 -13.31 -7.10 15.45
CA PRO A 245 -12.58 -6.01 14.83
C PRO A 245 -11.17 -6.47 14.40
N ILE A 246 -10.61 -5.79 13.43
CA ILE A 246 -9.20 -5.94 13.10
C ILE A 246 -8.37 -5.43 14.28
N ASP A 247 -7.29 -6.13 14.58
CA ASP A 247 -6.38 -5.77 15.67
C ASP A 247 -5.87 -4.33 15.48
N GLU A 248 -5.96 -3.52 16.54
CA GLU A 248 -5.51 -2.12 16.53
C GLU A 248 -4.05 -1.98 16.12
N GLN A 249 -3.20 -2.95 16.48
CA GLN A 249 -1.79 -2.94 16.09
C GLN A 249 -1.61 -3.03 14.57
N LEU A 250 -2.53 -3.67 13.84
CA LEU A 250 -2.52 -3.72 12.38
C LEU A 250 -3.02 -2.42 11.74
N ARG A 251 -3.69 -1.56 12.51
CA ARG A 251 -4.18 -0.25 12.05
C ARG A 251 -3.13 0.84 12.13
N GLU A 252 -2.13 0.67 12.96
CA GLU A 252 -1.01 1.60 13.06
C GLU A 252 -0.33 1.70 11.70
N GLY A 253 -0.56 2.82 11.08
CA GLY A 253 -0.02 3.15 9.80
C GLY A 253 -0.93 2.89 8.60
N ALA A 254 -2.23 2.54 8.74
CA ALA A 254 -3.18 2.63 7.63
C ALA A 254 -3.37 4.12 7.25
N PRO A 255 -2.91 4.58 6.10
CA PRO A 255 -3.02 5.99 5.77
C PRO A 255 -4.46 6.31 5.39
N ASN A 256 -5.00 7.36 5.98
CA ASN A 256 -6.09 8.09 5.34
C ASN A 256 -5.59 8.82 4.09
N LEU A 257 -4.27 8.94 3.95
CA LEU A 257 -3.60 9.56 2.81
C LEU A 257 -2.70 8.54 2.13
N ALA A 258 -2.85 8.43 0.83
CA ALA A 258 -2.00 7.60 -0.03
C ALA A 258 -0.65 8.27 -0.33
N PHE A 259 -0.13 9.03 0.59
CA PHE A 259 1.10 9.78 0.46
C PHE A 259 2.21 9.13 1.27
N THR A 260 3.35 8.90 0.67
CA THR A 260 4.56 8.43 1.36
C THR A 260 5.72 9.37 1.10
N ILE A 261 6.61 9.50 2.07
CA ILE A 261 7.94 10.08 1.89
C ILE A 261 8.94 8.93 1.93
N GLU A 262 9.67 8.77 0.84
CA GLU A 262 10.79 7.82 0.75
C GLU A 262 12.14 8.55 0.77
N GLY A 263 12.11 9.87 0.96
CA GLY A 263 13.25 10.76 0.92
C GLY A 263 13.76 11.17 2.28
N ASP A 264 14.38 12.33 2.28
CA ASP A 264 15.05 12.91 3.42
C ASP A 264 14.17 13.98 4.09
N MET A 265 14.42 14.22 5.38
CA MET A 265 13.85 15.31 6.15
C MET A 265 14.96 15.90 7.02
N HIS A 266 15.35 17.13 6.76
CA HIS A 266 16.43 17.79 7.50
C HIS A 266 16.16 19.28 7.68
N PHE A 267 16.87 19.92 8.63
CA PHE A 267 16.88 21.37 8.71
C PHE A 267 17.60 21.96 7.50
N THR A 268 16.98 22.94 6.86
CA THR A 268 17.57 23.66 5.71
C THR A 268 18.84 24.43 6.12
N GLU A 269 18.84 24.93 7.36
CA GLU A 269 19.94 25.64 7.98
C GLU A 269 20.50 24.84 9.18
N THR A 270 21.42 25.39 9.88
CA THR A 270 21.87 24.84 11.17
C THR A 270 20.68 24.68 12.12
N PRO A 271 20.49 23.49 12.72
CA PRO A 271 19.40 23.25 13.64
C PRO A 271 19.34 24.29 14.76
N PRO A 272 18.15 24.88 15.04
CA PRO A 272 18.01 25.93 16.04
C PRO A 272 18.27 25.39 17.45
N THR A 273 18.98 26.15 18.27
CA THR A 273 19.25 25.84 19.68
C THR A 273 18.27 26.50 20.64
N THR A 274 17.39 27.36 20.12
CA THR A 274 16.37 28.05 20.91
C THR A 274 15.05 28.11 20.13
N THR A 275 13.94 28.13 20.87
CA THR A 275 12.59 28.22 20.30
C THR A 275 12.28 29.57 19.64
N GLY A 276 13.06 30.58 19.90
CA GLY A 276 12.92 31.92 19.28
C GLY A 276 13.60 32.07 17.92
N THR A 277 14.36 31.07 17.48
CA THR A 277 15.08 31.11 16.20
C THR A 277 14.14 30.65 15.08
N GLU A 278 14.13 31.39 13.96
CA GLU A 278 13.47 30.94 12.73
C GLU A 278 14.20 29.70 12.20
N ALA A 279 13.45 28.74 11.73
CA ALA A 279 13.99 27.50 11.19
C ALA A 279 13.09 26.98 10.05
N HIS A 280 13.68 26.22 9.16
CA HIS A 280 12.97 25.56 8.06
C HIS A 280 13.35 24.09 7.99
N ILE A 281 12.40 23.26 7.60
CA ILE A 281 12.63 21.86 7.26
C ILE A 281 12.50 21.68 5.76
N THR A 282 13.47 21.05 5.15
CA THR A 282 13.41 20.56 3.78
C THR A 282 13.03 19.09 3.77
N ILE A 283 12.05 18.75 2.95
CA ILE A 283 11.60 17.39 2.68
C ILE A 283 11.53 17.14 1.17
N ASN A 284 11.78 15.91 0.74
CA ASN A 284 11.74 15.54 -0.67
C ASN A 284 11.24 14.10 -0.90
N HIS A 285 11.16 13.65 -2.16
CA HIS A 285 10.74 12.32 -2.58
C HIS A 285 9.34 11.91 -2.07
N PHE A 286 8.34 12.70 -2.45
CA PHE A 286 6.93 12.38 -2.18
C PHE A 286 6.36 11.51 -3.27
N THR A 287 5.58 10.52 -2.89
CA THR A 287 4.84 9.67 -3.85
C THR A 287 3.35 9.65 -3.51
N ASN A 288 2.51 9.91 -4.51
CA ASN A 288 1.08 9.64 -4.41
C ASN A 288 0.81 8.18 -4.78
N GLN A 289 0.53 7.35 -3.80
CA GLN A 289 0.27 5.91 -4.01
C GLN A 289 -1.21 5.57 -4.23
N SER A 290 -2.09 6.59 -4.31
CA SER A 290 -3.50 6.36 -4.60
C SER A 290 -3.75 6.20 -6.10
N SER A 291 -4.96 5.75 -6.45
CA SER A 291 -5.49 5.78 -7.83
C SER A 291 -6.11 7.12 -8.20
N GLN A 292 -6.16 8.08 -7.26
CA GLN A 292 -6.78 9.38 -7.46
C GLN A 292 -5.74 10.48 -7.46
N PHE A 293 -6.08 11.60 -8.09
CA PHE A 293 -5.28 12.81 -7.99
C PHE A 293 -5.32 13.34 -6.56
N PHE A 294 -4.15 13.56 -5.98
CA PHE A 294 -4.03 14.27 -4.72
C PHE A 294 -4.13 15.77 -4.97
N CYS A 295 -5.02 16.42 -4.24
CA CYS A 295 -5.07 17.86 -4.11
C CYS A 295 -5.06 18.18 -2.62
N GLY A 296 -4.11 18.98 -2.16
CA GLY A 296 -3.99 19.27 -0.73
C GLY A 296 -2.67 19.96 -0.39
N ASP A 297 -2.37 19.99 0.89
CA ASP A 297 -1.17 20.62 1.44
C ASP A 297 -0.24 19.63 2.13
N LEU A 298 1.03 19.99 2.12
CA LEU A 298 2.10 19.36 2.90
C LEU A 298 2.51 20.29 4.06
N GLY A 299 3.01 19.71 5.13
CA GLY A 299 3.46 20.47 6.28
C GLY A 299 4.37 19.66 7.20
N ILE A 300 4.82 20.33 8.28
CA ILE A 300 5.46 19.67 9.41
C ILE A 300 4.56 19.80 10.62
N GLY A 301 4.21 18.68 11.22
CA GLY A 301 3.53 18.61 12.51
C GLY A 301 4.52 18.56 13.66
N ILE A 302 4.25 19.33 14.71
CA ILE A 302 4.93 19.26 16.01
C ILE A 302 4.01 18.47 16.94
N PHE A 303 4.49 17.35 17.44
CA PHE A 303 3.73 16.43 18.31
C PHE A 303 4.41 16.35 19.67
N SER A 304 3.62 16.26 20.73
CA SER A 304 4.10 16.03 22.10
C SER A 304 4.58 14.56 22.29
N ALA A 305 5.13 14.27 23.45
CA ALA A 305 5.66 12.94 23.76
C ALA A 305 4.61 11.83 23.72
N ASP A 306 3.33 12.15 23.96
CA ASP A 306 2.17 11.26 23.84
C ASP A 306 1.55 11.22 22.44
N ASP A 307 2.27 11.76 21.45
CA ASP A 307 1.88 11.80 20.04
C ASP A 307 0.69 12.74 19.71
N SER A 308 0.27 13.57 20.65
CA SER A 308 -0.78 14.55 20.41
C SER A 308 -0.27 15.73 19.56
N PRO A 309 -1.06 16.21 18.58
CA PRO A 309 -0.66 17.34 17.76
C PRO A 309 -0.64 18.64 18.57
N VAL A 310 0.51 19.30 18.61
CA VAL A 310 0.72 20.59 19.27
C VAL A 310 0.57 21.74 18.29
N ARG A 311 1.16 21.57 17.09
CA ARG A 311 1.14 22.60 16.04
C ARG A 311 1.36 21.97 14.68
N ILE A 312 0.70 22.52 13.67
CA ILE A 312 0.99 22.26 12.26
C ILE A 312 1.63 23.49 11.65
N CYS A 313 2.72 23.27 10.96
CA CYS A 313 3.42 24.27 10.15
C CYS A 313 3.22 23.87 8.68
N PRO A 314 2.27 24.47 7.96
CA PRO A 314 2.03 24.15 6.56
C PRO A 314 3.15 24.69 5.67
N SER A 315 3.28 24.15 4.45
CA SER A 315 4.16 24.68 3.43
C SER A 315 3.77 26.13 3.06
N THR A 316 4.69 26.87 2.44
CA THR A 316 4.40 28.23 1.99
C THR A 316 3.30 28.33 0.94
N PHE A 317 2.95 27.21 0.33
CA PHE A 317 1.86 27.13 -0.66
C PHE A 317 0.46 27.08 -0.02
N HIS A 318 0.38 26.89 1.29
CA HIS A 318 -0.92 26.86 2.00
C HIS A 318 -1.71 28.16 1.83
N GLU A 319 -1.05 29.31 1.88
CA GLU A 319 -1.69 30.62 1.71
C GLU A 319 -2.25 30.82 0.29
N ALA A 320 -1.71 30.13 -0.70
CA ALA A 320 -2.20 30.14 -2.09
C ALA A 320 -3.34 29.14 -2.36
N GLY A 321 -3.88 28.49 -1.32
CA GLY A 321 -5.01 27.56 -1.46
C GLY A 321 -4.62 26.14 -1.82
N GLY A 322 -3.47 25.68 -1.39
CA GLY A 322 -3.03 24.30 -1.50
C GLY A 322 -1.76 24.14 -2.34
N TYR A 323 -1.14 22.99 -2.15
CA TYR A 323 0.09 22.67 -2.85
C TYR A 323 -0.17 22.45 -4.35
N THR A 324 0.25 23.40 -5.17
CA THR A 324 0.18 23.32 -6.63
C THR A 324 1.60 23.02 -7.14
N VAL A 325 1.80 21.81 -7.63
CA VAL A 325 3.08 21.47 -8.26
C VAL A 325 3.02 21.91 -9.72
N SER A 326 3.90 22.84 -10.11
CA SER A 326 3.91 23.41 -11.47
C SER A 326 3.99 22.34 -12.57
N ARG A 327 4.67 21.22 -12.31
CA ARG A 327 4.75 20.08 -13.24
C ARG A 327 3.43 19.32 -13.44
N PHE A 328 2.43 19.59 -12.61
CA PHE A 328 1.08 19.02 -12.71
C PHE A 328 0.05 20.08 -13.12
N ALA A 329 0.48 21.18 -13.70
CA ALA A 329 -0.39 22.28 -14.15
C ALA A 329 -1.48 21.77 -15.11
N ASP A 330 -1.16 20.82 -15.97
CA ASP A 330 -2.09 20.21 -16.91
C ASP A 330 -3.24 19.45 -16.23
N TYR A 331 -3.08 19.11 -14.95
CA TYR A 331 -4.07 18.41 -14.14
C TYR A 331 -4.74 19.33 -13.11
N GLY A 332 -4.73 20.64 -13.33
CA GLY A 332 -5.37 21.61 -12.45
C GLY A 332 -4.69 21.74 -11.08
N GLY A 333 -3.38 21.56 -11.02
CA GLY A 333 -2.59 21.66 -9.78
C GLY A 333 -2.71 20.45 -8.85
N LYS A 334 -3.03 19.29 -9.39
CA LYS A 334 -3.17 18.04 -8.64
C LYS A 334 -2.01 17.11 -8.92
N MET A 335 -1.60 16.37 -7.90
CA MET A 335 -0.59 15.32 -8.04
C MET A 335 -1.24 14.03 -8.56
N SER A 336 -0.81 13.57 -9.73
CA SER A 336 -1.37 12.37 -10.37
C SER A 336 -1.07 11.09 -9.57
N PRO A 337 -1.87 10.03 -9.78
CA PRO A 337 -1.57 8.71 -9.25
C PRO A 337 -0.16 8.26 -9.60
N SER A 338 0.53 7.64 -8.66
CA SER A 338 1.91 7.15 -8.79
C SER A 338 2.94 8.24 -9.14
N ALA A 339 2.58 9.50 -9.08
CA ALA A 339 3.54 10.59 -9.30
C ALA A 339 4.54 10.65 -8.14
N LEU A 340 5.80 10.89 -8.50
CA LEU A 340 6.90 11.13 -7.58
C LEU A 340 7.36 12.58 -7.74
N ILE A 341 7.40 13.31 -6.65
CA ILE A 341 8.03 14.64 -6.58
C ILE A 341 9.45 14.45 -6.05
N ASN A 342 10.45 14.75 -6.88
CA ASN A 342 11.87 14.73 -6.51
C ASN A 342 12.42 16.10 -6.07
N GLU A 343 11.57 17.11 -6.03
CA GLU A 343 11.98 18.46 -5.65
C GLU A 343 11.97 18.63 -4.14
N ASP A 344 12.86 19.47 -3.67
CA ASP A 344 12.89 19.91 -2.28
C ASP A 344 11.70 20.84 -1.98
N VAL A 345 11.01 20.54 -0.88
CA VAL A 345 9.94 21.38 -0.34
C VAL A 345 10.41 21.92 1.01
N THR A 346 10.59 23.22 1.09
CA THR A 346 11.02 23.90 2.32
C THR A 346 9.79 24.41 3.09
N ILE A 347 9.71 24.06 4.37
CA ILE A 347 8.56 24.36 5.23
C ILE A 347 9.06 25.18 6.43
N PRO A 348 8.51 26.39 6.66
CA PRO A 348 8.88 27.22 7.81
C PRO A 348 8.35 26.60 9.11
N LEU A 349 9.20 26.52 10.13
CA LEU A 349 8.84 26.02 11.45
C LEU A 349 8.53 27.18 12.41
N LYS A 350 7.46 27.05 13.17
CA LYS A 350 7.10 27.94 14.27
C LYS A 350 7.37 27.24 15.60
N LEU A 351 8.56 27.41 16.15
CA LEU A 351 8.96 26.79 17.41
C LEU A 351 8.68 27.67 18.63
N SER A 352 8.42 28.96 18.42
CA SER A 352 8.16 29.93 19.50
C SER A 352 6.91 29.54 20.31
N GLY A 353 6.99 29.71 21.63
CA GLY A 353 5.88 29.41 22.55
C GLY A 353 5.65 27.94 22.83
N LEU A 354 6.55 27.04 22.43
CA LEU A 354 6.56 25.67 22.90
C LEU A 354 6.93 25.67 24.40
N ALA A 355 6.13 24.96 25.21
CA ALA A 355 6.43 24.73 26.62
C ALA A 355 7.62 23.78 26.80
N ASP A 356 8.14 23.68 28.02
CA ASP A 356 9.14 22.69 28.34
C ASP A 356 8.56 21.28 28.14
N GLY A 357 9.27 20.39 27.45
CA GLY A 357 8.81 19.08 27.11
C GLY A 357 9.56 18.44 25.95
N GLN A 358 9.21 17.19 25.64
CA GLN A 358 9.74 16.48 24.49
C GLN A 358 8.76 16.57 23.32
N TYR A 359 9.31 16.76 22.12
CA TYR A 359 8.54 16.94 20.88
C TYR A 359 9.11 16.11 19.73
N THR A 360 8.22 15.79 18.80
CA THR A 360 8.59 15.12 17.54
C THR A 360 8.11 15.96 16.35
N LEU A 361 9.02 16.26 15.43
CA LEU A 361 8.65 16.75 14.10
C LEU A 361 8.38 15.58 13.18
N SER A 362 7.26 15.60 12.49
CA SER A 362 6.87 14.62 11.48
C SER A 362 6.27 15.33 10.28
N ALA A 363 6.54 14.83 9.08
CA ALA A 363 5.84 15.31 7.90
C ALA A 363 4.36 14.93 7.97
N VAL A 364 3.51 15.86 7.56
CA VAL A 364 2.05 15.72 7.55
C VAL A 364 1.50 16.18 6.21
N ALA A 365 0.33 15.68 5.85
CA ALA A 365 -0.44 16.18 4.71
C ALA A 365 -1.92 16.27 5.07
N CYS A 366 -2.66 17.11 4.34
CA CYS A 366 -4.11 17.13 4.36
C CYS A 366 -4.66 17.19 2.94
N GLU A 367 -5.81 16.55 2.70
CA GLU A 367 -6.51 16.65 1.43
C GLU A 367 -7.34 17.93 1.36
N ARG A 368 -7.45 18.50 0.16
CA ARG A 368 -8.39 19.57 -0.15
C ARG A 368 -9.60 18.96 -0.82
N HIS A 369 -10.76 19.15 -0.23
CA HIS A 369 -12.02 18.71 -0.77
C HIS A 369 -12.49 19.57 -1.95
N ALA A 370 -13.40 19.04 -2.78
CA ALA A 370 -13.98 19.78 -3.89
C ALA A 370 -14.71 21.06 -3.46
N SER A 371 -15.20 21.12 -2.21
CA SER A 371 -15.76 22.32 -1.58
C SER A 371 -14.73 23.44 -1.35
N GLY A 372 -13.44 23.12 -1.44
CA GLY A 372 -12.35 24.02 -1.08
C GLY A 372 -11.87 23.91 0.36
N ASP A 373 -12.58 23.15 1.20
CA ASP A 373 -12.19 22.89 2.57
C ASP A 373 -11.05 21.89 2.66
N PHE A 374 -10.24 22.00 3.72
CA PHE A 374 -9.16 21.05 4.00
C PHE A 374 -9.64 19.97 4.97
N GLY A 375 -9.21 18.74 4.72
CA GLY A 375 -9.36 17.62 5.64
C GLY A 375 -8.44 17.76 6.86
N SER A 376 -8.46 16.75 7.71
CA SER A 376 -7.55 16.68 8.85
C SER A 376 -6.12 16.45 8.42
N TRP A 377 -5.18 17.09 9.13
CA TRP A 377 -3.75 16.83 8.95
C TRP A 377 -3.41 15.44 9.48
N THR A 378 -2.75 14.65 8.64
CA THR A 378 -2.38 13.26 8.95
C THR A 378 -0.87 13.09 8.78
N LYS A 379 -0.23 12.37 9.72
CA LYS A 379 1.19 12.00 9.59
C LYS A 379 1.41 11.13 8.35
N LEU A 380 2.50 11.42 7.65
CA LEU A 380 2.93 10.58 6.54
C LEU A 380 3.67 9.35 7.08
N LYS A 381 3.39 8.21 6.49
CA LYS A 381 4.09 6.97 6.82
C LYS A 381 5.54 7.00 6.36
N LYS A 382 6.40 6.30 7.10
CA LYS A 382 7.84 6.14 6.80
C LYS A 382 8.60 7.45 6.67
N ALA A 383 7.98 8.59 7.01
CA ALA A 383 8.69 9.84 7.04
C ALA A 383 9.77 9.80 8.13
N PRO A 384 10.97 10.29 7.84
CA PRO A 384 11.95 10.56 8.87
C PRO A 384 11.35 11.44 9.96
N ARG A 385 11.85 11.34 11.17
CA ARG A 385 11.41 12.16 12.31
C ARG A 385 12.62 12.85 12.96
N ILE A 386 12.35 13.99 13.60
CA ILE A 386 13.30 14.69 14.44
C ILE A 386 12.70 14.75 15.83
N VAL A 387 13.40 14.25 16.83
CA VAL A 387 12.96 14.30 18.23
C VAL A 387 13.84 15.27 18.98
N PHE A 388 13.21 16.21 19.70
CA PHE A 388 13.91 17.22 20.46
C PHE A 388 13.22 17.51 21.79
N LYS A 389 13.98 18.10 22.72
CA LYS A 389 13.50 18.55 24.02
C LYS A 389 13.64 20.07 24.14
N VAL A 390 12.65 20.69 24.73
CA VAL A 390 12.66 22.11 25.10
C VAL A 390 12.79 22.21 26.63
N GLU A 391 13.75 23.01 27.09
CA GLU A 391 13.95 23.36 28.51
C GLU A 391 14.31 24.84 28.61
N ALA A 392 13.46 25.62 29.27
CA ALA A 392 13.60 27.06 29.40
C ALA A 392 13.85 27.77 28.06
N GLY A 393 13.17 27.35 27.00
CA GLY A 393 13.31 27.86 25.65
C GLY A 393 14.56 27.40 24.88
N HIS A 394 15.44 26.59 25.49
CA HIS A 394 16.54 25.94 24.81
C HIS A 394 16.12 24.60 24.19
N ILE A 395 16.69 24.29 23.03
CA ILE A 395 16.41 23.06 22.27
C ILE A 395 17.63 22.15 22.32
N SER A 396 17.41 20.89 22.66
CA SER A 396 18.36 19.79 22.54
C SER A 396 17.77 18.66 21.71
N TYR A 397 18.54 18.15 20.73
CA TYR A 397 18.08 17.10 19.84
C TYR A 397 18.38 15.71 20.42
N LEU A 398 17.38 14.85 20.48
CA LEU A 398 17.46 13.47 20.96
C LEU A 398 17.60 12.48 19.79
N GLU A 399 16.95 12.79 18.67
CA GLU A 399 17.01 11.97 17.46
C GLU A 399 16.96 12.92 16.24
N MET A 400 17.86 12.69 15.31
CA MET A 400 17.87 13.39 14.02
C MET A 400 18.07 12.37 12.91
N PRO A 401 17.45 12.57 11.73
CA PRO A 401 17.78 11.78 10.56
C PRO A 401 19.27 11.82 10.28
N SER A 402 19.83 10.71 9.81
CA SER A 402 21.24 10.65 9.47
C SER A 402 21.55 11.68 8.37
N THR A 403 22.51 12.54 8.60
CA THR A 403 23.05 13.46 7.59
C THR A 403 24.12 12.83 6.72
N ALA A 404 24.53 11.61 7.04
CA ALA A 404 25.50 10.84 6.25
C ALA A 404 24.81 10.10 5.11
N PRO A 405 25.40 10.05 3.91
CA PRO A 405 24.90 9.19 2.83
C PRO A 405 24.89 7.74 3.30
N ALA A 406 23.74 7.08 3.12
CA ALA A 406 23.58 5.68 3.47
C ALA A 406 23.58 4.83 2.19
N PHE A 407 24.24 3.69 2.25
CA PHE A 407 24.35 2.76 1.13
C PHE A 407 24.01 1.35 1.57
N GLN A 408 23.37 0.61 0.69
CA GLN A 408 23.11 -0.81 0.84
C GLN A 408 23.86 -1.59 -0.22
N LEU A 409 24.57 -2.62 0.19
CA LEU A 409 25.19 -3.57 -0.73
C LEU A 409 24.07 -4.43 -1.37
N MET A 410 23.98 -4.38 -2.70
CA MET A 410 22.89 -5.02 -3.45
C MET A 410 23.18 -6.48 -3.81
N ALA A 411 24.47 -6.83 -3.89
CA ALA A 411 24.95 -8.17 -4.16
C ALA A 411 26.34 -8.35 -3.57
N ALA A 412 26.77 -9.59 -3.37
CA ALA A 412 28.16 -9.87 -3.01
C ALA A 412 29.10 -9.25 -4.05
N PRO A 413 30.21 -8.64 -3.61
CA PRO A 413 31.23 -8.14 -4.54
C PRO A 413 31.72 -9.24 -5.48
N THR A 414 31.89 -8.90 -6.73
CA THR A 414 32.54 -9.78 -7.71
C THR A 414 33.94 -9.26 -8.05
N PHE A 415 34.82 -10.13 -8.48
CA PHE A 415 36.21 -9.82 -8.75
C PHE A 415 36.57 -10.22 -10.15
N ASP A 416 37.43 -9.43 -10.84
CA ASP A 416 37.89 -9.71 -12.20
C ASP A 416 38.73 -10.98 -12.25
N LYS A 417 39.41 -11.33 -11.18
CA LYS A 417 40.29 -12.48 -11.06
C LYS A 417 40.07 -13.22 -9.75
N PRO A 418 40.41 -14.49 -9.64
CA PRO A 418 40.44 -15.19 -8.36
C PRO A 418 41.27 -14.44 -7.32
N LEU A 419 40.82 -14.46 -6.06
CA LEU A 419 41.52 -13.79 -4.96
C LEU A 419 42.76 -14.59 -4.55
N TYR A 420 43.91 -13.93 -4.59
CA TYR A 420 45.17 -14.47 -4.08
C TYR A 420 45.80 -13.47 -3.12
N SER A 421 46.46 -13.95 -2.09
CA SER A 421 47.18 -13.12 -1.14
C SER A 421 48.24 -12.28 -1.82
N GLY A 422 48.24 -10.96 -1.60
CA GLY A 422 49.20 -10.01 -2.17
C GLY A 422 49.01 -9.61 -3.64
N ALA A 423 48.02 -10.16 -4.33
CA ALA A 423 47.69 -9.77 -5.70
C ALA A 423 46.72 -8.56 -5.74
N LYS A 424 46.97 -7.62 -6.66
CA LYS A 424 45.98 -6.55 -6.96
C LYS A 424 44.84 -7.14 -7.79
N ASN A 425 43.62 -6.78 -7.40
CA ASN A 425 42.40 -7.18 -8.08
C ASN A 425 41.43 -6.02 -8.15
N THR A 426 40.48 -6.08 -9.06
CA THR A 426 39.37 -5.12 -9.16
C THR A 426 38.15 -5.78 -8.58
N ALA A 427 37.51 -5.10 -7.62
CA ALA A 427 36.22 -5.49 -7.08
C ALA A 427 35.11 -4.67 -7.75
N HIS A 428 34.06 -5.36 -8.19
CA HIS A 428 32.84 -4.73 -8.68
C HIS A 428 31.79 -4.80 -7.57
N VAL A 429 31.33 -3.64 -7.16
CA VAL A 429 30.39 -3.48 -6.03
C VAL A 429 29.17 -2.75 -6.53
N MET A 430 28.00 -3.36 -6.33
CA MET A 430 26.73 -2.71 -6.63
C MET A 430 26.12 -2.16 -5.34
N LEU A 431 26.04 -0.84 -5.24
CA LEU A 431 25.50 -0.13 -4.10
C LEU A 431 24.19 0.56 -4.49
N ARG A 432 23.19 0.46 -3.60
CA ARG A 432 21.99 1.30 -3.64
C ARG A 432 22.15 2.39 -2.61
N LYS A 433 22.03 3.64 -3.04
CA LYS A 433 21.91 4.78 -2.13
C LYS A 433 20.54 4.75 -1.46
N LEU A 434 20.51 4.83 -0.14
CA LEU A 434 19.27 4.70 0.65
C LEU A 434 18.63 6.04 0.99
N ASN A 435 19.37 7.14 0.83
CA ASN A 435 18.84 8.49 1.06
C ASN A 435 19.25 9.43 -0.08
N ALA A 436 18.61 10.59 -0.14
CA ALA A 436 18.81 11.57 -1.22
C ALA A 436 20.05 12.46 -1.00
N LEU A 437 20.74 12.34 0.13
CA LEU A 437 21.89 13.19 0.47
C LEU A 437 22.98 13.11 -0.60
N PRO A 438 23.58 14.24 -1.01
CA PRO A 438 24.69 14.23 -1.94
C PRO A 438 25.86 13.42 -1.37
N PHE A 439 26.54 12.69 -2.21
CA PHE A 439 27.74 11.95 -1.84
C PHE A 439 28.89 12.33 -2.76
N ASP A 440 29.91 12.89 -2.14
CA ASP A 440 31.24 13.10 -2.75
C ASP A 440 32.27 12.54 -1.78
N GLY A 441 32.78 11.36 -2.06
CA GLY A 441 33.69 10.68 -1.16
C GLY A 441 33.98 9.24 -1.53
N VAL A 442 34.57 8.48 -0.61
CA VAL A 442 34.98 7.09 -0.77
C VAL A 442 34.08 6.19 0.07
N VAL A 443 33.51 5.16 -0.54
CA VAL A 443 32.84 4.08 0.18
C VAL A 443 33.87 3.03 0.59
N ARG A 444 33.99 2.76 1.87
CA ARG A 444 34.84 1.70 2.41
C ARG A 444 33.96 0.48 2.76
N LEU A 445 34.34 -0.66 2.24
CA LEU A 445 33.73 -1.95 2.59
C LEU A 445 34.62 -2.62 3.66
N GLU A 446 34.03 -2.95 4.81
CA GLU A 446 34.69 -3.66 5.91
C GLU A 446 34.15 -5.09 6.01
#